data_4b8ba94c5e23c6a6829d5cddfc4e7a36
#
_entry.id   4b8ba94c5e23c6a6829d5cddfc4e7a36
#
_cell.length_a   1.000
_cell.length_b   1.000
_cell.length_c   1.000
_cell.angle_alpha   90.00
_cell.angle_beta   90.00
_cell.angle_gamma   90.00
#
_symmetry.space_group_name_H-M   'P 1'
#
loop_
_entity.id
_entity.type
_entity.pdbx_description
1 polymer ?
#
loop_
_entity_poly.entity_id
_entity_poly.type
_entity_poly.pdbx_seq_one_letter_code
_entity_poly.pdbx_strand_id
1 'polypeptide(L)'
;MRILDRSIYVGPSHYARFPVIRLELDLGELEAWPTGKLGRGFVNALIEALPGLAEHGCSYQEPGGFIRRMNEDDGTWLGHVLEHVALELQNVAGEDVTFGKTRSLD
;
A
#
# COMPACT_ATOMS: atom_id res chain seq x y z
N MET A 1 -5.78 11.50 -8.43
CA MET A 1 -6.26 10.19 -7.96
C MET A 1 -7.74 10.26 -7.63
N ARG A 2 -8.51 9.27 -8.04
CA ARG A 2 -9.95 9.18 -7.77
C ARG A 2 -10.31 7.80 -7.29
N ILE A 3 -11.33 7.72 -6.43
CA ILE A 3 -11.95 6.44 -6.07
C ILE A 3 -13.04 6.16 -7.10
N LEU A 4 -12.87 5.09 -7.88
CA LEU A 4 -13.83 4.68 -8.91
C LEU A 4 -14.93 3.81 -8.34
N ASP A 5 -14.60 2.96 -7.35
CA ASP A 5 -15.57 2.10 -6.71
C ASP A 5 -15.11 1.72 -5.31
N ARG A 6 -16.09 1.50 -4.43
CA ARG A 6 -15.91 0.97 -3.07
C ARG A 6 -17.00 -0.05 -2.84
N SER A 7 -16.59 -1.27 -2.50
CA SER A 7 -17.55 -2.34 -2.21
C SER A 7 -17.12 -3.10 -0.97
N ILE A 8 -18.08 -3.49 -0.15
CA ILE A 8 -17.85 -4.29 1.05
C ILE A 8 -18.63 -5.59 0.90
N TYR A 9 -17.92 -6.71 0.97
CA TYR A 9 -18.49 -8.05 0.90
C TYR A 9 -18.40 -8.65 2.30
N VAL A 10 -19.51 -8.79 2.98
CA VAL A 10 -19.55 -9.17 4.40
C VAL A 10 -19.42 -10.67 4.64
N GLY A 11 -19.48 -11.46 3.59
CA GLY A 11 -19.34 -12.92 3.67
C GLY A 11 -18.69 -13.47 2.41
N PRO A 12 -18.83 -14.78 2.15
CA PRO A 12 -18.26 -15.39 0.95
C PRO A 12 -18.73 -14.69 -0.32
N SER A 13 -17.78 -14.43 -1.23
CA SER A 13 -18.05 -13.69 -2.44
C SER A 13 -17.17 -14.24 -3.58
N HIS A 14 -17.29 -13.63 -4.76
CA HIS A 14 -16.43 -13.94 -5.89
C HIS A 14 -14.94 -13.71 -5.56
N TYR A 15 -14.63 -12.84 -4.61
CA TYR A 15 -13.27 -12.41 -4.31
C TYR A 15 -12.63 -13.21 -3.16
N ALA A 16 -13.40 -13.62 -2.16
CA ALA A 16 -12.86 -14.29 -1.00
C ALA A 16 -13.95 -15.01 -0.20
N ARG A 17 -13.54 -15.96 0.65
CA ARG A 17 -14.45 -16.64 1.58
C ARG A 17 -14.78 -15.77 2.79
N PHE A 18 -13.92 -14.83 3.12
CA PHE A 18 -14.03 -13.96 4.28
C PHE A 18 -14.51 -12.58 3.88
N PRO A 19 -14.93 -11.74 4.83
CA PRO A 19 -15.25 -10.35 4.52
C PRO A 19 -14.09 -9.65 3.82
N VAL A 20 -14.42 -8.85 2.81
CA VAL A 20 -13.40 -8.14 2.03
C VAL A 20 -13.90 -6.75 1.67
N ILE A 21 -12.98 -5.79 1.70
CA ILE A 21 -13.20 -4.44 1.20
C ILE A 21 -12.49 -4.35 -0.15
N ARG A 22 -13.23 -4.00 -1.18
CA ARG A 22 -12.68 -3.80 -2.51
C ARG A 22 -12.67 -2.30 -2.83
N LEU A 23 -11.50 -1.80 -3.21
CA LEU A 23 -11.35 -0.42 -3.67
C LEU A 23 -10.79 -0.42 -5.08
N GLU A 24 -11.39 0.38 -5.94
CA GLU A 24 -10.88 0.60 -7.28
C GLU A 24 -10.49 2.07 -7.39
N LEU A 25 -9.22 2.31 -7.67
CA LEU A 25 -8.62 3.64 -7.66
C LEU A 25 -8.06 3.98 -9.03
N ASP A 26 -8.32 5.21 -9.48
CA ASP A 26 -7.67 5.76 -10.66
C ASP A 26 -6.52 6.65 -10.19
N LEU A 27 -5.29 6.21 -10.44
CA LEU A 27 -4.10 6.96 -10.05
C LEU A 27 -3.75 8.06 -11.05
N GLY A 28 -4.35 8.03 -12.23
CA GLY A 28 -4.05 9.01 -13.27
C GLY A 28 -2.58 8.97 -13.68
N GLU A 29 -1.97 10.13 -13.84
CA GLU A 29 -0.56 10.23 -14.21
C GLU A 29 0.39 9.63 -13.17
N LEU A 30 -0.04 9.58 -11.91
CA LEU A 30 0.81 9.05 -10.83
C LEU A 30 1.14 7.57 -11.00
N GLU A 31 0.36 6.84 -11.80
CA GLU A 31 0.64 5.44 -12.10
C GLU A 31 2.02 5.23 -12.73
N ALA A 32 2.46 6.20 -13.52
CA ALA A 32 3.74 6.16 -14.23
C ALA A 32 4.90 6.77 -13.44
N TRP A 33 4.67 7.20 -12.20
CA TRP A 33 5.69 7.89 -11.40
C TRP A 33 6.22 6.98 -10.29
N PRO A 34 7.51 6.64 -10.31
CA PRO A 34 8.12 5.94 -9.17
C PRO A 34 8.22 6.86 -7.96
N THR A 35 8.23 6.27 -6.77
CA THR A 35 8.23 7.03 -5.52
C THR A 35 9.45 7.94 -5.37
N GLY A 36 10.58 7.57 -5.98
CA GLY A 36 11.78 8.42 -5.98
C GLY A 36 11.55 9.80 -6.60
N LYS A 37 10.61 9.90 -7.54
CA LYS A 37 10.25 11.17 -8.17
C LYS A 37 9.26 11.99 -7.36
N LEU A 38 8.60 11.39 -6.38
CA LEU A 38 7.66 12.09 -5.51
C LEU A 38 8.37 12.81 -4.37
N GLY A 39 9.62 12.43 -4.09
CA GLY A 39 10.47 13.08 -3.12
C GLY A 39 10.25 12.65 -1.68
N ARG A 40 11.17 13.08 -0.80
CA ARG A 40 11.14 12.70 0.62
C ARG A 40 9.95 13.27 1.37
N GLY A 41 9.41 14.40 0.91
CA GLY A 41 8.22 14.99 1.52
C GLY A 41 7.03 14.05 1.48
N PHE A 42 6.87 13.28 0.40
CA PHE A 42 5.83 12.27 0.28
C PHE A 42 6.02 11.16 1.31
N VAL A 43 7.23 10.61 1.41
CA VAL A 43 7.54 9.55 2.36
C VAL A 43 7.32 10.03 3.80
N ASN A 44 7.80 11.23 4.12
CA ASN A 44 7.64 11.80 5.46
C ASN A 44 6.16 12.00 5.81
N ALA A 45 5.34 12.44 4.87
CA ALA A 45 3.91 12.60 5.08
C ALA A 45 3.22 11.25 5.35
N LEU A 46 3.63 10.19 4.64
CA LEU A 46 3.11 8.85 4.90
C LEU A 46 3.45 8.37 6.30
N ILE A 47 4.70 8.54 6.74
CA ILE A 47 5.14 8.12 8.06
C ILE A 47 4.43 8.93 9.14
N GLU A 48 4.19 10.22 8.92
CA GLU A 48 3.45 11.05 9.85
C GLU A 48 2.02 10.57 10.00
N ALA A 49 1.36 10.22 8.88
CA ALA A 49 -0.02 9.72 8.89
C ALA A 49 -0.12 8.30 9.46
N LEU A 50 0.84 7.43 9.15
CA LEU A 50 0.84 6.02 9.53
C LEU A 50 2.25 5.63 10.03
N PRO A 51 2.59 5.96 11.28
CA PRO A 51 3.96 5.73 11.80
C PRO A 51 4.43 4.27 11.72
N GLY A 52 3.51 3.32 11.81
CA GLY A 52 3.85 1.90 11.71
C GLY A 52 4.46 1.49 10.37
N LEU A 53 4.29 2.29 9.32
CA LEU A 53 4.93 2.01 8.03
C LEU A 53 6.45 1.97 8.13
N ALA A 54 7.03 2.70 9.08
CA ALA A 54 8.48 2.71 9.28
C ALA A 54 9.04 1.34 9.69
N GLU A 55 8.19 0.47 10.24
CA GLU A 55 8.58 -0.88 10.67
C GLU A 55 8.38 -1.94 9.58
N HIS A 56 7.70 -1.62 8.49
CA HIS A 56 7.41 -2.59 7.46
C HIS A 56 8.66 -3.10 6.76
N GLY A 57 8.77 -4.43 6.62
CA GLY A 57 9.74 -5.04 5.73
C GLY A 57 9.21 -5.06 4.29
N CYS A 58 10.05 -5.43 3.36
CA CYS A 58 9.68 -5.55 1.96
C CYS A 58 10.44 -6.73 1.36
N SER A 59 9.71 -7.67 0.72
CA SER A 59 10.30 -8.85 0.10
C SER A 59 11.20 -9.64 1.05
N TYR A 60 10.69 -9.95 2.25
CA TYR A 60 11.41 -10.67 3.31
C TYR A 60 12.62 -9.92 3.89
N GLN A 61 12.71 -8.63 3.63
CA GLN A 61 13.74 -7.80 4.24
C GLN A 61 13.38 -7.47 5.69
N GLU A 62 14.41 -7.06 6.43
CA GLU A 62 14.25 -6.65 7.83
C GLU A 62 13.34 -5.43 7.99
N PRO A 63 12.89 -5.14 9.23
CA PRO A 63 12.10 -3.94 9.51
C PRO A 63 12.77 -2.67 8.97
N GLY A 64 11.97 -1.77 8.40
CA GLY A 64 12.45 -0.54 7.77
C GLY A 64 12.80 -0.68 6.29
N GLY A 65 12.76 -1.90 5.75
CA GLY A 65 13.09 -2.14 4.35
C GLY A 65 12.17 -1.44 3.37
N PHE A 66 10.88 -1.32 3.71
CA PHE A 66 9.92 -0.63 2.84
C PHE A 66 10.26 0.86 2.67
N ILE A 67 10.49 1.56 3.77
CA ILE A 67 10.82 3.00 3.72
C ILE A 67 12.16 3.20 3.00
N ARG A 68 13.13 2.34 3.26
CA ARG A 68 14.42 2.39 2.57
C ARG A 68 14.24 2.27 1.06
N ARG A 69 13.40 1.31 0.63
CA ARG A 69 13.13 1.11 -0.79
C ARG A 69 12.46 2.34 -1.43
N MET A 70 11.53 3.00 -0.73
CA MET A 70 10.88 4.21 -1.25
C MET A 70 11.85 5.37 -1.42
N ASN A 71 12.94 5.39 -0.64
CA ASN A 71 13.93 6.46 -0.66
C ASN A 71 15.08 6.21 -1.66
N GLU A 72 15.13 5.05 -2.30
CA GLU A 72 16.09 4.79 -3.36
C GLU A 72 15.77 5.67 -4.58
N ASP A 73 16.77 5.88 -5.45
CA ASP A 73 16.64 6.78 -6.61
C ASP A 73 15.41 6.48 -7.46
N ASP A 74 15.18 5.21 -7.78
CA ASP A 74 13.99 4.81 -8.54
C ASP A 74 12.80 4.56 -7.61
N GLY A 75 13.06 4.13 -6.39
CA GLY A 75 12.01 3.83 -5.41
C GLY A 75 11.16 2.63 -5.83
N THR A 76 9.86 2.78 -5.67
CA THR A 76 8.87 1.78 -6.08
C THR A 76 7.64 2.49 -6.66
N TRP A 77 6.59 1.74 -6.96
CA TRP A 77 5.39 2.28 -7.59
C TRP A 77 4.26 2.45 -6.59
N LEU A 78 3.31 3.34 -6.87
CA LEU A 78 2.20 3.63 -5.95
C LEU A 78 1.35 2.41 -5.64
N GLY A 79 1.20 1.48 -6.57
CA GLY A 79 0.48 0.23 -6.28
C GLY A 79 1.09 -0.53 -5.11
N HIS A 80 2.40 -0.62 -5.06
CA HIS A 80 3.12 -1.24 -3.95
C HIS A 80 2.96 -0.43 -2.65
N VAL A 81 3.01 0.90 -2.75
CA VAL A 81 2.78 1.76 -1.58
C VAL A 81 1.37 1.55 -1.02
N LEU A 82 0.37 1.49 -1.89
CA LEU A 82 -1.02 1.25 -1.48
C LEU A 82 -1.19 -0.11 -0.79
N GLU A 83 -0.45 -1.12 -1.22
CA GLU A 83 -0.42 -2.41 -0.53
C GLU A 83 0.01 -2.25 0.92
N HIS A 84 1.14 -1.58 1.16
CA HIS A 84 1.64 -1.37 2.52
C HIS A 84 0.71 -0.47 3.35
N VAL A 85 0.13 0.55 2.74
CA VAL A 85 -0.87 1.39 3.42
C VAL A 85 -2.08 0.56 3.84
N ALA A 86 -2.58 -0.31 2.96
CA ALA A 86 -3.72 -1.16 3.27
C ALA A 86 -3.40 -2.14 4.41
N LEU A 87 -2.19 -2.72 4.43
CA LEU A 87 -1.76 -3.59 5.51
C LEU A 87 -1.71 -2.82 6.84
N GLU A 88 -1.15 -1.63 6.84
CA GLU A 88 -1.02 -0.85 8.07
C GLU A 88 -2.36 -0.36 8.59
N LEU A 89 -3.27 0.03 7.72
CA LEU A 89 -4.61 0.43 8.14
C LEU A 89 -5.35 -0.71 8.83
N GLN A 90 -5.18 -1.94 8.37
CA GLN A 90 -5.77 -3.10 9.01
C GLN A 90 -5.14 -3.36 10.38
N ASN A 91 -3.81 -3.20 10.50
CA ASN A 91 -3.12 -3.33 11.78
C ASN A 91 -3.59 -2.26 12.78
N VAL A 92 -3.74 -1.02 12.33
CA VAL A 92 -4.26 0.07 13.17
C VAL A 92 -5.69 -0.23 13.64
N ALA A 93 -6.49 -0.89 12.78
CA ALA A 93 -7.85 -1.29 13.13
C ALA A 93 -7.92 -2.48 14.08
N GLY A 94 -6.79 -3.08 14.44
CA GLY A 94 -6.72 -4.17 15.40
C GLY A 94 -6.56 -5.56 14.79
N GLU A 95 -6.44 -5.67 13.46
CA GLU A 95 -6.19 -6.94 12.80
C GLU A 95 -4.69 -7.21 12.74
N ASP A 96 -4.32 -8.50 12.81
CA ASP A 96 -2.92 -8.91 12.69
C ASP A 96 -2.64 -9.32 11.25
N VAL A 97 -2.28 -8.35 10.42
CA VAL A 97 -2.03 -8.56 9.00
C VAL A 97 -0.57 -8.28 8.68
N THR A 98 0.13 -9.31 8.18
CA THR A 98 1.57 -9.23 7.94
C THR A 98 1.96 -9.50 6.49
N PHE A 99 1.01 -9.81 5.62
CA PHE A 99 1.29 -10.20 4.25
C PHE A 99 0.36 -9.51 3.26
N GLY A 100 0.94 -9.03 2.19
CA GLY A 100 0.21 -8.50 1.04
C GLY A 100 0.93 -8.83 -0.26
N LYS A 101 0.30 -8.54 -1.38
CA LYS A 101 0.86 -8.82 -2.69
C LYS A 101 0.41 -7.78 -3.72
N THR A 102 1.35 -7.28 -4.48
CA THR A 102 1.09 -6.39 -5.62
C THR A 102 1.29 -7.18 -6.92
N ARG A 103 0.40 -6.99 -7.86
CA ARG A 103 0.50 -7.60 -9.20
C ARG A 103 0.21 -6.57 -10.27
N SER A 104 0.91 -6.72 -11.38
CA SER A 104 0.60 -6.02 -12.62
C SER A 104 -0.40 -6.84 -13.43
N LEU A 105 -1.30 -6.17 -14.14
CA LEU A 105 -2.35 -6.82 -14.94
C LEU A 105 -2.12 -6.67 -16.44
N ASP A 106 -0.95 -6.37 -16.88
CA ASP A 106 -0.62 -6.22 -18.31
C ASP A 106 -0.29 -7.54 -19.01
#